data_1d73d6edd2dbd7f5f2fd7d0f5a07b27c
#
_entry.id   1d73d6edd2dbd7f5f2fd7d0f5a07b27c
#
_cell.length_a   1.000
_cell.length_b   1.000
_cell.length_c   1.000
_cell.angle_alpha   90.00
_cell.angle_beta   90.00
_cell.angle_gamma   90.00
#
_symmetry.space_group_name_H-M   'P 1'
#
loop_
_entity.id
_entity.type
_entity.pdbx_description
1 polymer ?
#
loop_
_entity_poly.entity_id
_entity_poly.type
_entity_poly.pdbx_seq_one_letter_code
_entity_poly.pdbx_strand_id
1 'polypeptide(L)'
;MYYKSQEGNDILDATAGLWCVNAGHNRRKINEAITEQLSVLDYAPCFQFGHPKAFELANRISEIFPDGMNHVFFTNSGSEAVDTTLKIALAYHRARGKGTKTRLIGRERGYHGVGFGGISVGGGMPRNRQYFGALLSGVDHLPHTFDHERNAFSRGEPVYG
;
A
#
# COMPACT_ATOMS: atom_id res chain seq x y z
N MET A 1 -12.44 -21.71 -2.36
CA MET A 1 -11.21 -21.13 -1.78
C MET A 1 -10.97 -21.68 -0.40
N TYR A 2 -10.36 -22.87 -0.34
CA TYR A 2 -10.09 -23.57 0.90
C TYR A 2 -8.66 -24.04 0.96
N TYR A 3 -8.04 -23.90 2.12
CA TYR A 3 -6.81 -24.60 2.46
C TYR A 3 -7.14 -25.98 3.04
N LYS A 4 -6.18 -26.87 3.02
CA LYS A 4 -6.26 -28.15 3.75
C LYS A 4 -5.36 -28.06 4.98
N SER A 5 -5.89 -28.41 6.17
CA SER A 5 -5.06 -28.61 7.34
C SER A 5 -4.24 -29.91 7.23
N GLN A 6 -3.31 -30.12 8.14
CA GLN A 6 -2.54 -31.36 8.21
C GLN A 6 -3.44 -32.60 8.46
N GLU A 7 -4.53 -32.38 9.17
CA GLU A 7 -5.54 -33.42 9.44
C GLU A 7 -6.55 -33.62 8.27
N GLY A 8 -6.39 -32.85 7.18
CA GLY A 8 -7.25 -32.94 5.99
C GLY A 8 -8.54 -32.13 6.05
N ASN A 9 -8.74 -31.31 7.10
CA ASN A 9 -9.93 -30.47 7.23
C ASN A 9 -9.88 -29.28 6.26
N ASP A 10 -11.04 -28.89 5.75
CA ASP A 10 -11.18 -27.68 4.94
C ASP A 10 -11.21 -26.42 5.79
N ILE A 11 -10.34 -25.46 5.47
CA ILE A 11 -10.27 -24.15 6.08
C ILE A 11 -10.60 -23.10 5.03
N LEU A 12 -11.72 -22.39 5.21
CA LEU A 12 -12.11 -21.31 4.30
C LEU A 12 -11.13 -20.14 4.38
N ASP A 13 -10.57 -19.75 3.24
CA ASP A 13 -9.86 -18.49 3.13
C ASP A 13 -10.84 -17.32 2.97
N ALA A 14 -11.18 -16.68 4.08
CA ALA A 14 -12.07 -15.54 4.13
C ALA A 14 -11.34 -14.19 3.98
N THR A 15 -10.01 -14.21 3.83
CA THR A 15 -9.18 -13.01 3.78
C THR A 15 -8.42 -12.84 2.46
N ALA A 16 -8.71 -13.67 1.47
CA ALA A 16 -8.02 -13.70 0.17
C ALA A 16 -6.48 -13.78 0.33
N GLY A 17 -6.00 -14.70 1.19
CA GLY A 17 -4.57 -14.85 1.48
C GLY A 17 -3.95 -13.57 2.03
N LEU A 18 -4.65 -12.88 2.92
CA LEU A 18 -4.31 -11.55 3.46
C LEU A 18 -4.13 -10.52 2.32
N TRP A 19 -5.18 -10.36 1.53
CA TRP A 19 -5.33 -9.42 0.39
C TRP A 19 -4.44 -9.69 -0.83
N CYS A 20 -3.77 -10.82 -0.89
CA CYS A 20 -2.83 -11.13 -1.97
C CYS A 20 -3.48 -11.88 -3.15
N VAL A 21 -4.60 -12.55 -2.94
CA VAL A 21 -5.27 -13.38 -3.95
C VAL A 21 -6.74 -12.98 -4.17
N ASN A 22 -6.98 -11.69 -4.32
CA ASN A 22 -8.34 -11.14 -4.47
C ASN A 22 -9.08 -11.70 -5.69
N ALA A 23 -8.36 -12.10 -6.74
CA ALA A 23 -8.93 -12.76 -7.91
C ALA A 23 -9.27 -14.26 -7.67
N GLY A 24 -8.89 -14.80 -6.51
CA GLY A 24 -9.03 -16.20 -6.13
C GLY A 24 -7.73 -16.99 -6.32
N HIS A 25 -7.62 -18.08 -5.56
CA HIS A 25 -6.49 -18.99 -5.64
C HIS A 25 -6.51 -19.80 -6.95
N ASN A 26 -5.32 -20.11 -7.44
CA ASN A 26 -5.08 -21.08 -8.51
C ASN A 26 -5.91 -20.82 -9.77
N ARG A 27 -6.05 -19.57 -10.16
CA ARG A 27 -6.79 -19.17 -11.36
C ARG A 27 -6.00 -19.58 -12.61
N ARG A 28 -6.56 -20.54 -13.34
CA ARG A 28 -5.90 -21.17 -14.51
C ARG A 28 -5.35 -20.14 -15.50
N LYS A 29 -6.17 -19.17 -15.92
CA LYS A 29 -5.76 -18.12 -16.86
C LYS A 29 -4.58 -17.29 -16.37
N ILE A 30 -4.52 -17.00 -15.07
CA ILE A 30 -3.41 -16.26 -14.47
C ILE A 30 -2.15 -17.11 -14.46
N ASN A 31 -2.26 -18.37 -14.03
CA ASN A 31 -1.13 -19.28 -13.98
C ASN A 31 -0.54 -19.54 -15.37
N GLU A 32 -1.41 -19.77 -16.38
CA GLU A 32 -0.99 -19.96 -17.77
C GLU A 32 -0.25 -18.72 -18.30
N ALA A 33 -0.76 -17.51 -18.08
CA ALA A 33 -0.11 -16.27 -18.50
C ALA A 33 1.25 -16.05 -17.84
N ILE A 34 1.38 -16.39 -16.54
CA ILE A 34 2.66 -16.32 -15.83
C ILE A 34 3.65 -17.32 -16.41
N THR A 35 3.23 -18.56 -16.61
CA THR A 35 4.09 -19.63 -17.16
C THR A 35 4.56 -19.29 -18.58
N GLU A 36 3.67 -18.79 -19.43
CA GLU A 36 4.00 -18.32 -20.76
C GLU A 36 5.04 -17.20 -20.73
N GLN A 37 4.80 -16.18 -19.89
CA GLN A 37 5.72 -15.05 -19.79
C GLN A 37 7.11 -15.46 -19.28
N LEU A 38 7.18 -16.37 -18.31
CA LEU A 38 8.46 -16.88 -17.80
C LEU A 38 9.27 -17.62 -18.88
N SER A 39 8.62 -18.23 -19.86
CA SER A 39 9.31 -18.89 -20.98
C SER A 39 9.84 -17.92 -22.05
N VAL A 40 9.35 -16.67 -22.06
CA VAL A 40 9.75 -15.63 -23.02
C VAL A 40 10.77 -14.66 -22.42
N LEU A 41 10.46 -14.12 -21.27
CA LEU A 41 11.31 -13.18 -20.53
C LEU A 41 10.87 -13.17 -19.07
N ASP A 42 11.70 -13.68 -18.20
CA ASP A 42 11.48 -13.77 -16.75
C ASP A 42 11.82 -12.45 -16.02
N TYR A 43 12.88 -11.78 -16.44
CA TYR A 43 13.38 -10.56 -15.78
C TYR A 43 14.04 -9.60 -16.77
N ALA A 44 13.84 -8.31 -16.54
CA ALA A 44 14.62 -7.25 -17.14
C ALA A 44 14.89 -6.16 -16.08
N PRO A 45 16.14 -5.68 -15.92
CA PRO A 45 16.46 -4.63 -14.96
C PRO A 45 15.80 -3.30 -15.35
N CYS A 46 15.36 -2.53 -14.35
CA CYS A 46 14.75 -1.22 -14.59
C CYS A 46 15.76 -0.12 -14.96
N PHE A 47 17.07 -0.41 -14.85
CA PHE A 47 18.14 0.51 -15.23
C PHE A 47 18.58 0.22 -16.66
N GLN A 48 18.42 1.19 -17.55
CA GLN A 48 18.76 1.13 -18.97
C GLN A 48 17.92 0.18 -19.83
N PHE A 49 17.16 -0.73 -19.20
CA PHE A 49 16.25 -1.64 -19.85
C PHE A 49 14.85 -1.52 -19.26
N GLY A 50 13.90 -2.19 -19.85
CA GLY A 50 12.55 -2.29 -19.31
C GLY A 50 11.88 -3.58 -19.72
N HIS A 51 10.93 -4.03 -18.91
CA HIS A 51 10.14 -5.22 -19.20
C HIS A 51 8.86 -4.81 -19.95
N PRO A 52 8.54 -5.37 -21.14
CA PRO A 52 7.34 -4.99 -21.90
C PRO A 52 6.04 -5.08 -21.09
N LYS A 53 5.92 -6.08 -20.23
CA LYS A 53 4.73 -6.26 -19.37
C LYS A 53 4.60 -5.18 -18.30
N ALA A 54 5.69 -4.61 -17.84
CA ALA A 54 5.65 -3.47 -16.92
C ALA A 54 5.08 -2.23 -17.62
N PHE A 55 5.48 -1.95 -18.86
CA PHE A 55 4.93 -0.85 -19.65
C PHE A 55 3.44 -1.05 -19.98
N GLU A 56 3.05 -2.26 -20.39
CA GLU A 56 1.65 -2.61 -20.62
C GLU A 56 0.81 -2.39 -19.36
N LEU A 57 1.29 -2.88 -18.21
CA LEU A 57 0.59 -2.71 -16.94
C LEU A 57 0.49 -1.23 -16.53
N ALA A 58 1.56 -0.45 -16.69
CA ALA A 58 1.53 0.98 -16.39
C ALA A 58 0.47 1.72 -17.22
N ASN A 59 0.38 1.42 -18.52
CA ASN A 59 -0.64 2.00 -19.38
C ASN A 59 -2.06 1.62 -18.91
N ARG A 60 -2.31 0.35 -18.62
CA ARG A 60 -3.63 -0.09 -18.13
C ARG A 60 -4.00 0.52 -16.78
N ILE A 61 -3.03 0.71 -15.90
CA ILE A 61 -3.26 1.39 -14.62
C ILE A 61 -3.66 2.85 -14.88
N SER A 62 -2.96 3.56 -15.77
CA SER A 62 -3.28 4.96 -16.06
C SER A 62 -4.67 5.17 -16.66
N GLU A 63 -5.20 4.16 -17.37
CA GLU A 63 -6.57 4.21 -17.94
C GLU A 63 -7.68 4.15 -16.88
N ILE A 64 -7.40 3.59 -15.71
CA ILE A 64 -8.40 3.44 -14.62
C ILE A 64 -8.20 4.44 -13.47
N PHE A 65 -7.11 5.21 -13.51
CA PHE A 65 -6.84 6.26 -12.53
C PHE A 65 -7.42 7.61 -12.98
N PRO A 66 -7.61 8.58 -12.07
CA PRO A 66 -8.06 9.92 -12.44
C PRO A 66 -7.13 10.59 -13.45
N ASP A 67 -7.70 11.49 -14.27
CA ASP A 67 -6.96 12.25 -15.27
C ASP A 67 -5.72 12.94 -14.67
N GLY A 68 -4.62 12.85 -15.40
CA GLY A 68 -3.33 13.41 -14.97
C GLY A 68 -2.47 12.47 -14.11
N MET A 69 -3.01 11.35 -13.63
CA MET A 69 -2.27 10.31 -12.91
C MET A 69 -1.75 9.24 -13.87
N ASN A 70 -0.82 9.61 -14.73
CA ASN A 70 -0.34 8.79 -15.84
C ASN A 70 1.12 8.30 -15.68
N HIS A 71 1.69 8.44 -14.50
CA HIS A 71 3.01 7.93 -14.17
C HIS A 71 2.91 6.87 -13.07
N VAL A 72 3.50 5.71 -13.30
CA VAL A 72 3.46 4.57 -12.40
C VAL A 72 4.86 4.23 -11.92
N PHE A 73 5.03 4.14 -10.62
CA PHE A 73 6.26 3.68 -9.98
C PHE A 73 5.97 2.33 -9.30
N PHE A 74 6.57 1.27 -9.80
CA PHE A 74 6.41 -0.07 -9.25
C PHE A 74 7.31 -0.30 -8.05
N THR A 75 6.79 -0.99 -7.05
CA THR A 75 7.51 -1.42 -5.85
C THR A 75 7.21 -2.89 -5.54
N ASN A 76 8.00 -3.50 -4.66
CA ASN A 76 7.81 -4.91 -4.30
C ASN A 76 6.76 -5.12 -3.20
N SER A 77 6.39 -4.07 -2.49
CA SER A 77 5.42 -4.14 -1.40
C SER A 77 4.73 -2.81 -1.14
N GLY A 78 3.57 -2.84 -0.47
CA GLY A 78 2.91 -1.61 0.01
C GLY A 78 3.77 -0.81 0.99
N SER A 79 4.58 -1.47 1.81
CA SER A 79 5.52 -0.81 2.73
C SER A 79 6.55 0.01 1.98
N GLU A 80 7.15 -0.57 0.93
CA GLU A 80 8.10 0.14 0.07
C GLU A 80 7.43 1.27 -0.71
N ALA A 81 6.19 1.06 -1.18
CA ALA A 81 5.41 2.09 -1.85
C ALA A 81 5.17 3.30 -0.94
N VAL A 82 4.79 3.07 0.31
CA VAL A 82 4.57 4.17 1.29
C VAL A 82 5.88 4.90 1.57
N ASP A 83 6.96 4.22 1.93
CA ASP A 83 8.25 4.85 2.23
C ASP A 83 8.76 5.66 1.03
N THR A 84 8.55 5.16 -0.19
CA THR A 84 8.89 5.88 -1.43
C THR A 84 7.99 7.10 -1.65
N THR A 85 6.68 6.96 -1.41
CA THR A 85 5.71 8.07 -1.54
C THR A 85 6.04 9.21 -0.59
N LEU A 86 6.41 8.93 0.65
CA LEU A 86 6.82 9.97 1.61
C LEU A 86 8.05 10.75 1.11
N LYS A 87 9.04 10.06 0.56
CA LYS A 87 10.22 10.69 -0.05
C LYS A 87 9.85 11.54 -1.27
N ILE A 88 8.99 11.02 -2.14
CA ILE A 88 8.51 11.75 -3.32
C ILE A 88 7.76 13.02 -2.91
N ALA A 89 6.89 12.95 -1.90
CA ALA A 89 6.16 14.12 -1.41
C ALA A 89 7.10 15.22 -0.91
N LEU A 90 8.13 14.87 -0.16
CA LEU A 90 9.13 15.81 0.32
C LEU A 90 9.93 16.42 -0.85
N ALA A 91 10.38 15.60 -1.79
CA ALA A 91 11.12 16.02 -2.98
C ALA A 91 10.27 16.94 -3.88
N TYR A 92 9.00 16.61 -4.09
CA TYR A 92 8.05 17.41 -4.83
C TYR A 92 7.90 18.81 -4.26
N HIS A 93 7.66 18.93 -2.96
CA HIS A 93 7.54 20.23 -2.33
C HIS A 93 8.85 21.04 -2.39
N ARG A 94 9.98 20.38 -2.22
CA ARG A 94 11.29 21.03 -2.35
C ARG A 94 11.53 21.55 -3.77
N ALA A 95 11.22 20.75 -4.79
CA ALA A 95 11.36 21.16 -6.20
C ALA A 95 10.46 22.36 -6.56
N ARG A 96 9.35 22.52 -5.84
CA ARG A 96 8.42 23.67 -5.99
C ARG A 96 8.80 24.90 -5.13
N GLY A 97 9.99 24.95 -4.57
CA GLY A 97 10.42 26.03 -3.69
C GLY A 97 9.78 26.03 -2.30
N LYS A 98 9.08 24.96 -1.93
CA LYS A 98 8.38 24.80 -0.63
C LYS A 98 9.12 23.81 0.26
N GLY A 99 10.44 23.88 0.34
CA GLY A 99 11.29 22.93 1.05
C GLY A 99 11.07 22.86 2.58
N THR A 100 10.37 23.82 3.15
CA THR A 100 9.95 23.80 4.57
C THR A 100 8.74 22.92 4.85
N LYS A 101 8.03 22.46 3.81
CA LYS A 101 6.93 21.50 3.96
C LYS A 101 7.47 20.08 4.18
N THR A 102 7.88 19.81 5.38
CA THR A 102 8.46 18.52 5.78
C THR A 102 7.61 17.74 6.77
N ARG A 103 6.50 18.34 7.24
CA ARG A 103 5.63 17.74 8.21
C ARG A 103 4.72 16.70 7.55
N LEU A 104 4.67 15.53 8.14
CA LEU A 104 3.83 14.42 7.69
C LEU A 104 2.68 14.22 8.68
N ILE A 105 1.50 13.94 8.18
CA ILE A 105 0.32 13.74 9.02
C ILE A 105 -0.29 12.39 8.68
N GLY A 106 -0.32 11.53 9.69
CA GLY A 106 -1.02 10.25 9.63
C GLY A 106 -2.37 10.30 10.31
N ARG A 107 -3.02 9.16 10.44
CA ARG A 107 -4.26 9.00 11.18
C ARG A 107 -4.12 7.87 12.19
N GLU A 108 -4.63 8.05 13.39
CA GLU A 108 -4.70 7.00 14.41
C GLU A 108 -5.39 5.76 13.83
N ARG A 109 -4.93 4.57 14.21
CA ARG A 109 -5.35 3.26 13.71
C ARG A 109 -5.07 3.01 12.22
N GLY A 110 -4.43 3.95 11.50
CA GLY A 110 -3.99 3.74 10.13
C GLY A 110 -2.82 2.74 10.06
N TYR A 111 -2.85 1.84 9.08
CA TYR A 111 -1.73 0.97 8.75
C TYR A 111 -1.11 1.41 7.41
N HIS A 112 0.20 1.66 7.42
CA HIS A 112 0.92 2.16 6.24
C HIS A 112 2.20 1.36 5.95
N GLY A 113 2.24 0.11 6.38
CA GLY A 113 3.39 -0.77 6.14
C GLY A 113 4.33 -0.87 7.33
N VAL A 114 5.41 -1.62 7.13
CA VAL A 114 6.36 -2.02 8.18
C VAL A 114 7.72 -1.31 8.09
N GLY A 115 7.95 -0.50 7.05
CA GLY A 115 9.14 0.36 6.95
C GLY A 115 9.09 1.50 7.98
N PHE A 116 10.24 2.11 8.26
CA PHE A 116 10.32 3.20 9.26
C PHE A 116 9.41 4.39 8.90
N GLY A 117 9.27 4.73 7.62
CA GLY A 117 8.33 5.76 7.17
C GLY A 117 6.88 5.34 7.41
N GLY A 118 6.52 4.13 6.98
CA GLY A 118 5.18 3.57 7.17
C GLY A 118 4.78 3.48 8.64
N ILE A 119 5.67 3.01 9.52
CA ILE A 119 5.42 2.96 10.98
C ILE A 119 5.30 4.37 11.56
N SER A 120 6.08 5.32 11.06
CA SER A 120 6.06 6.71 11.55
C SER A 120 4.72 7.38 11.29
N VAL A 121 4.20 7.29 10.05
CA VAL A 121 2.89 7.87 9.68
C VAL A 121 1.72 6.97 10.05
N GLY A 122 1.97 5.69 10.32
CA GLY A 122 0.96 4.75 10.80
C GLY A 122 0.50 5.11 12.21
N GLY A 123 -0.80 5.13 12.42
CA GLY A 123 -1.41 5.34 13.75
C GLY A 123 -1.89 4.05 14.39
N GLY A 124 -1.73 2.93 13.66
CA GLY A 124 -2.17 1.63 14.11
C GLY A 124 -1.31 1.06 15.22
N MET A 125 -1.87 0.24 16.00
CA MET A 125 -1.35 -0.44 17.19
C MET A 125 -0.20 0.29 17.91
N PRO A 126 -0.44 0.85 19.09
CA PRO A 126 0.58 1.46 19.94
C PRO A 126 1.83 0.57 20.08
N ARG A 127 1.65 -0.76 20.03
CA ARG A 127 2.71 -1.76 20.12
C ARG A 127 3.79 -1.61 19.04
N ASN A 128 3.43 -1.27 17.80
CA ASN A 128 4.42 -1.19 16.71
C ASN A 128 5.30 0.06 16.80
N ARG A 129 4.84 1.12 17.46
CA ARG A 129 5.63 2.35 17.64
C ARG A 129 6.45 2.32 18.93
N GLN A 130 5.91 1.72 19.96
CA GLN A 130 6.45 1.74 21.31
C GLN A 130 7.82 1.04 21.42
N TYR A 131 8.09 0.04 20.57
CA TYR A 131 9.28 -0.78 20.67
C TYR A 131 10.42 -0.38 19.72
N PHE A 132 10.20 0.55 18.79
CA PHE A 132 11.17 0.83 17.73
C PHE A 132 11.97 2.12 17.90
N GLY A 133 11.88 2.76 19.05
CA GLY A 133 12.70 3.92 19.38
C GLY A 133 12.39 5.15 18.53
N ALA A 134 13.41 5.83 18.05
CA ALA A 134 13.25 7.05 17.27
C ALA A 134 12.75 6.76 15.86
N LEU A 135 11.51 7.17 15.58
CA LEU A 135 10.89 7.17 14.26
C LEU A 135 11.17 8.51 13.55
N LEU A 136 10.60 8.71 12.36
CA LEU A 136 10.76 9.96 11.61
C LEU A 136 10.24 11.13 12.45
N SER A 137 11.06 12.18 12.53
CA SER A 137 10.65 13.44 13.18
C SER A 137 9.63 14.20 12.34
N GLY A 138 8.84 15.07 12.96
CA GLY A 138 7.86 15.90 12.27
C GLY A 138 6.63 15.15 11.77
N VAL A 139 6.26 14.07 12.44
CA VAL A 139 5.03 13.31 12.15
C VAL A 139 4.00 13.55 13.24
N ASP A 140 2.80 13.92 12.83
CA ASP A 140 1.63 14.05 13.68
C ASP A 140 0.55 13.05 13.28
N HIS A 141 -0.44 12.88 14.16
CA HIS A 141 -1.58 12.00 13.90
C HIS A 141 -2.88 12.71 14.20
N LEU A 142 -3.80 12.65 13.24
CA LEU A 142 -5.19 13.00 13.46
C LEU A 142 -5.90 11.87 14.21
N PRO A 143 -6.95 12.19 15.01
CA PRO A 143 -7.79 11.16 15.60
C PRO A 143 -8.38 10.21 14.55
N HIS A 144 -8.68 8.96 14.96
CA HIS A 144 -9.41 8.05 14.09
C HIS A 144 -10.85 8.52 13.85
N THR A 145 -11.45 8.08 12.73
CA THR A 145 -12.75 8.58 12.29
C THR A 145 -13.94 8.03 13.07
N PHE A 146 -13.80 6.87 13.72
CA PHE A 146 -14.87 6.26 14.50
C PHE A 146 -14.69 6.49 15.99
N ASP A 147 -15.64 7.17 16.60
CA ASP A 147 -15.70 7.41 18.04
C ASP A 147 -17.18 7.40 18.48
N HIS A 148 -17.51 6.61 19.50
CA HIS A 148 -18.90 6.43 19.93
C HIS A 148 -19.58 7.73 20.37
N GLU A 149 -18.83 8.64 20.96
CA GLU A 149 -19.38 9.87 21.48
C GLU A 149 -19.40 10.99 20.44
N ARG A 150 -18.37 11.02 19.56
CA ARG A 150 -18.12 12.13 18.67
C ARG A 150 -18.43 11.86 17.22
N ASN A 151 -18.25 10.62 16.77
CA ASN A 151 -18.51 10.22 15.39
C ASN A 151 -18.79 8.72 15.30
N ALA A 152 -20.00 8.31 15.62
CA ALA A 152 -20.46 6.93 15.54
C ALA A 152 -20.97 6.53 14.14
N PHE A 153 -20.86 7.41 13.14
CA PHE A 153 -21.46 7.27 11.82
C PHE A 153 -22.98 7.03 11.86
N SER A 154 -23.63 7.46 12.94
CA SER A 154 -25.07 7.52 13.03
C SER A 154 -25.63 8.72 12.26
N ARG A 155 -26.95 8.79 12.10
CA ARG A 155 -27.59 9.96 11.47
C ARG A 155 -27.25 11.23 12.27
N GLY A 156 -26.62 12.19 11.62
CA GLY A 156 -26.19 13.45 12.21
C GLY A 156 -24.83 13.90 11.69
N GLU A 157 -24.46 15.12 12.01
CA GLU A 157 -23.14 15.67 11.67
C GLU A 157 -22.06 15.06 12.56
N PRO A 158 -20.90 14.66 12.00
CA PRO A 158 -19.78 14.22 12.84
C PRO A 158 -19.20 15.38 13.63
N VAL A 159 -18.78 15.12 14.86
CA VAL A 159 -18.12 16.11 15.70
C VAL A 159 -16.65 16.29 15.29
N TYR A 160 -16.04 15.21 14.81
CA TYR A 160 -14.73 15.23 14.16
C TYR A 160 -14.57 13.99 13.25
N GLY A 161 -13.59 13.98 12.37
CA GLY A 161 -13.38 12.83 11.49
C GLY A 161 -12.24 13.02 10.52
#